data_bde91643f2e3661cbfc87f3908646721
#
_entry.id   bde91643f2e3661cbfc87f3908646721
#
_cell.length_a   1.000
_cell.length_b   1.000
_cell.length_c   1.000
_cell.angle_alpha   90.00
_cell.angle_beta   90.00
_cell.angle_gamma   90.00
#
_symmetry.space_group_name_H-M   'P 1'
#
loop_
_entity.id
_entity.type
_entity.pdbx_description
1 polymer ?
#
loop_
_entity_poly.entity_id
_entity_poly.type
_entity_poly.pdbx_seq_one_letter_code
_entity_poly.pdbx_strand_id
1 'polypeptide(L)'
;MRQYSESWKSIINAVRNGDSWSGNERNCFYLNHKGKKFIDVSHTSGLDFIDDSRAIGISDWDHDGDLDLIYRNRSAPRIRLINNEFNQSPSSILIKLEGTKCNRDGIGSRVELKFKNHTLMRSVKAGDMFLSQSTKWLHFALNSNDFPKEVLVYWNGGEREEFIGLNKKGRYLLVQGKGEAQQIHKLNNEKLINKIDQKFTKQNFSDHVYLPVRFPFPIISYRGPDASLKTIDSYDKSLILNFWDTQDKSSEEELSFLNRNSLNFIKEKIEVVSLSLDSLENAGQAYEVIDKMKYKNEWGFLNDESKKQIQNWINKLFDRHESFNVPLSLFIDSNGCCIAIFKRSMENISLSELVKFNNLSKLDQWHYAPPLKGSWFTFPPSERFVRSFVQDRQK
;
A
#
# COMPACT_ATOMS: atom_id res chain seq x y z
N MET A 1 -21.59 -14.23 24.81
CA MET A 1 -20.53 -13.24 24.61
C MET A 1 -19.11 -13.82 24.57
N ARG A 2 -18.74 -14.82 25.38
CA ARG A 2 -17.39 -15.46 25.32
C ARG A 2 -17.07 -16.08 23.96
N GLN A 3 -17.99 -16.88 23.39
CA GLN A 3 -17.81 -17.50 22.06
C GLN A 3 -17.56 -16.46 20.93
N TYR A 4 -18.25 -15.33 20.96
CA TYR A 4 -18.06 -14.27 19.96
C TYR A 4 -16.66 -13.65 20.05
N SER A 5 -16.14 -13.41 21.25
CA SER A 5 -14.79 -12.85 21.43
C SER A 5 -13.70 -13.83 21.03
N GLU A 6 -13.92 -15.14 21.24
CA GLU A 6 -12.99 -16.21 20.83
C GLU A 6 -12.95 -16.38 19.32
N SER A 7 -14.10 -16.34 18.66
CA SER A 7 -14.20 -16.37 17.20
C SER A 7 -13.48 -15.19 16.54
N TRP A 8 -13.64 -13.97 17.08
CA TRP A 8 -12.92 -12.81 16.60
C TRP A 8 -11.40 -12.93 16.79
N LYS A 9 -10.94 -13.46 17.90
CA LYS A 9 -9.50 -13.71 18.14
C LYS A 9 -8.94 -14.69 17.12
N SER A 10 -9.66 -15.79 16.84
CA SER A 10 -9.26 -16.76 15.82
C SER A 10 -9.13 -16.14 14.44
N ILE A 11 -10.09 -15.33 14.05
CA ILE A 11 -10.10 -14.63 12.76
C ILE A 11 -8.93 -13.64 12.65
N ILE A 12 -8.69 -12.83 13.69
CA ILE A 12 -7.58 -11.89 13.71
C ILE A 12 -6.24 -12.65 13.62
N ASN A 13 -6.11 -13.76 14.33
CA ASN A 13 -4.90 -14.59 14.26
C ASN A 13 -4.70 -15.20 12.87
N ALA A 14 -5.75 -15.70 12.22
CA ALA A 14 -5.69 -16.21 10.86
C ALA A 14 -5.17 -15.13 9.88
N VAL A 15 -5.73 -13.91 9.97
CA VAL A 15 -5.26 -12.77 9.16
C VAL A 15 -3.80 -12.40 9.45
N ARG A 16 -3.37 -12.46 10.73
CA ARG A 16 -1.98 -12.21 11.12
C ARG A 16 -1.02 -13.28 10.59
N ASN A 17 -1.48 -14.50 10.49
CA ASN A 17 -0.74 -15.62 9.91
C ASN A 17 -0.70 -15.58 8.37
N GLY A 18 -1.28 -14.56 7.75
CA GLY A 18 -1.27 -14.40 6.29
C GLY A 18 -2.46 -15.04 5.57
N ASP A 19 -3.41 -15.62 6.32
CA ASP A 19 -4.63 -16.17 5.73
C ASP A 19 -5.48 -15.06 5.14
N SER A 20 -6.08 -15.32 3.98
CA SER A 20 -7.01 -14.40 3.34
C SER A 20 -8.44 -14.65 3.84
N TRP A 21 -9.13 -13.58 4.21
CA TRP A 21 -10.55 -13.66 4.56
C TRP A 21 -11.44 -14.05 3.38
N SER A 22 -11.03 -13.73 2.16
CA SER A 22 -11.79 -13.96 0.93
C SER A 22 -11.25 -15.07 0.03
N GLY A 23 -10.25 -15.83 0.46
CA GLY A 23 -9.77 -17.02 -0.25
C GLY A 23 -8.97 -16.76 -1.53
N ASN A 24 -8.45 -15.55 -1.77
CA ASN A 24 -7.73 -15.17 -2.99
C ASN A 24 -8.58 -15.40 -4.25
N GLU A 25 -9.82 -14.99 -4.22
CA GLU A 25 -10.74 -15.11 -5.35
C GLU A 25 -10.37 -14.12 -6.45
N ARG A 26 -10.57 -14.56 -7.70
CA ARG A 26 -10.35 -13.69 -8.86
C ARG A 26 -11.48 -12.67 -9.00
N ASN A 27 -11.14 -11.46 -9.42
CA ASN A 27 -12.14 -10.50 -9.86
C ASN A 27 -12.83 -11.00 -11.13
N CYS A 28 -14.14 -10.78 -11.23
CA CYS A 28 -14.94 -11.19 -12.36
C CYS A 28 -15.46 -9.97 -13.13
N PHE A 29 -15.34 -10.02 -14.45
CA PHE A 29 -15.87 -9.00 -15.35
C PHE A 29 -16.82 -9.63 -16.37
N TYR A 30 -18.08 -9.20 -16.33
CA TYR A 30 -19.14 -9.74 -17.17
C TYR A 30 -19.63 -8.72 -18.19
N LEU A 31 -19.59 -9.09 -19.47
CA LEU A 31 -20.17 -8.32 -20.56
C LEU A 31 -21.66 -8.62 -20.70
N ASN A 32 -22.49 -7.58 -20.65
CA ASN A 32 -23.91 -7.70 -20.97
C ASN A 32 -24.12 -7.84 -22.49
N HIS A 33 -24.46 -9.04 -22.93
CA HIS A 33 -24.73 -9.29 -24.34
C HIS A 33 -26.18 -8.98 -24.70
N LYS A 34 -26.43 -7.73 -25.08
CA LYS A 34 -27.73 -7.22 -25.59
C LYS A 34 -28.91 -7.46 -24.63
N GLY A 35 -28.67 -7.44 -23.34
CA GLY A 35 -29.70 -7.70 -22.34
C GLY A 35 -30.19 -9.14 -22.21
N LYS A 36 -29.62 -10.08 -22.98
CA LYS A 36 -30.05 -11.48 -23.03
C LYS A 36 -29.26 -12.38 -22.08
N LYS A 37 -27.98 -12.14 -21.94
CA LYS A 37 -27.08 -12.91 -21.07
C LYS A 37 -25.86 -12.09 -20.69
N PHE A 38 -25.23 -12.46 -19.59
CA PHE A 38 -23.90 -11.99 -19.22
C PHE A 38 -22.85 -13.02 -19.68
N ILE A 39 -21.79 -12.54 -20.33
CA ILE A 39 -20.68 -13.34 -20.79
C ILE A 39 -19.49 -13.00 -19.90
N ASP A 40 -18.87 -14.01 -19.32
CA ASP A 40 -17.63 -13.84 -18.55
C ASP A 40 -16.49 -13.53 -19.52
N VAL A 41 -15.95 -12.32 -19.40
CA VAL A 41 -14.80 -11.83 -20.18
C VAL A 41 -13.63 -11.46 -19.27
N SER A 42 -13.63 -11.93 -18.05
CA SER A 42 -12.64 -11.59 -17.02
C SER A 42 -11.22 -11.82 -17.51
N HIS A 43 -10.96 -13.00 -18.06
CA HIS A 43 -9.64 -13.39 -18.53
C HIS A 43 -9.16 -12.57 -19.73
N THR A 44 -10.07 -12.28 -20.68
CA THR A 44 -9.74 -11.52 -21.91
C THR A 44 -9.66 -10.02 -21.69
N SER A 45 -10.31 -9.51 -20.64
CA SER A 45 -10.28 -8.09 -20.28
C SER A 45 -9.01 -7.69 -19.53
N GLY A 46 -8.25 -8.65 -18.99
CA GLY A 46 -7.11 -8.37 -18.10
C GLY A 46 -7.51 -7.86 -16.72
N LEU A 47 -8.79 -8.02 -16.32
CA LEU A 47 -9.32 -7.55 -15.04
C LEU A 47 -9.43 -8.67 -13.98
N ASP A 48 -9.01 -9.88 -14.30
CA ASP A 48 -9.11 -11.07 -13.46
C ASP A 48 -8.01 -11.16 -12.37
N PHE A 49 -7.72 -10.06 -11.71
CA PHE A 49 -6.73 -10.03 -10.64
C PHE A 49 -7.12 -10.95 -9.48
N ILE A 50 -6.14 -11.67 -8.94
CA ILE A 50 -6.26 -12.39 -7.67
C ILE A 50 -5.99 -11.38 -6.55
N ASP A 51 -6.98 -10.58 -6.26
CA ASP A 51 -6.91 -9.52 -5.26
C ASP A 51 -8.01 -9.71 -4.21
N ASP A 52 -7.77 -9.24 -3.00
CA ASP A 52 -8.80 -9.15 -1.97
C ASP A 52 -9.61 -7.85 -2.16
N SER A 53 -10.29 -7.73 -3.32
CA SER A 53 -11.01 -6.52 -3.72
C SER A 53 -12.24 -6.27 -2.85
N ARG A 54 -12.46 -5.01 -2.45
CA ARG A 54 -13.56 -4.61 -1.57
C ARG A 54 -14.44 -3.51 -2.13
N ALA A 55 -13.88 -2.65 -2.95
CA ALA A 55 -14.61 -1.55 -3.53
C ALA A 55 -14.08 -1.24 -4.92
N ILE A 56 -14.97 -0.72 -5.75
CA ILE A 56 -14.65 -0.24 -7.09
C ILE A 56 -15.23 1.17 -7.25
N GLY A 57 -14.49 2.04 -7.91
CA GLY A 57 -14.95 3.33 -8.40
C GLY A 57 -14.80 3.39 -9.90
N ILE A 58 -15.70 4.08 -10.58
CA ILE A 58 -15.69 4.26 -12.03
C ILE A 58 -15.62 5.75 -12.32
N SER A 59 -14.66 6.17 -13.15
CA SER A 59 -14.49 7.57 -13.56
C SER A 59 -13.66 7.67 -14.83
N ASP A 60 -13.96 8.62 -15.68
CA ASP A 60 -13.07 9.10 -16.74
C ASP A 60 -12.05 10.04 -16.07
N TRP A 61 -10.96 9.47 -15.52
CA TRP A 61 -10.04 10.20 -14.66
C TRP A 61 -8.92 10.93 -15.42
N ASP A 62 -8.53 10.45 -16.62
CA ASP A 62 -7.57 11.11 -17.49
C ASP A 62 -8.24 12.00 -18.55
N HIS A 63 -9.57 12.06 -18.50
CA HIS A 63 -10.41 12.91 -19.34
C HIS A 63 -10.30 12.61 -20.83
N ASP A 64 -10.07 11.37 -21.18
CA ASP A 64 -10.01 10.94 -22.59
C ASP A 64 -11.40 10.60 -23.17
N GLY A 65 -12.41 10.44 -22.31
CA GLY A 65 -13.82 10.25 -22.67
C GLY A 65 -14.28 8.81 -22.54
N ASP A 66 -13.46 7.88 -22.07
CA ASP A 66 -13.88 6.56 -21.68
C ASP A 66 -13.89 6.39 -20.14
N LEU A 67 -14.31 5.25 -19.65
CA LEU A 67 -14.44 5.03 -18.21
C LEU A 67 -13.35 4.10 -17.73
N ASP A 68 -12.63 4.57 -16.73
CA ASP A 68 -11.59 3.88 -16.02
C ASP A 68 -12.08 3.26 -14.71
N LEU A 69 -11.29 2.34 -14.15
CA LEU A 69 -11.63 1.63 -12.94
C LEU A 69 -10.60 1.88 -11.85
N ILE A 70 -11.08 2.07 -10.64
CA ILE A 70 -10.27 2.20 -9.45
C ILE A 70 -10.67 1.10 -8.49
N TYR A 71 -9.80 0.10 -8.28
CA TYR A 71 -10.01 -0.95 -7.29
C TYR A 71 -9.38 -0.56 -5.95
N ARG A 72 -10.11 -0.79 -4.87
CA ARG A 72 -9.59 -0.78 -3.52
C ARG A 72 -9.58 -2.20 -2.98
N ASN A 73 -8.39 -2.69 -2.65
CA ASN A 73 -8.19 -3.99 -2.07
C ASN A 73 -7.98 -3.89 -0.55
N ARG A 74 -8.28 -4.94 0.17
CA ARG A 74 -8.02 -5.07 1.59
C ARG A 74 -6.53 -5.31 1.86
N SER A 75 -5.91 -6.17 1.07
CA SER A 75 -4.47 -6.47 1.10
C SER A 75 -3.71 -5.72 0.00
N ALA A 76 -2.41 -5.90 -0.05
CA ALA A 76 -1.58 -5.29 -1.11
C ALA A 76 -1.78 -6.01 -2.48
N PRO A 77 -1.75 -5.26 -3.58
CA PRO A 77 -1.72 -3.80 -3.69
C PRO A 77 -3.04 -3.17 -3.25
N ARG A 78 -3.00 -2.20 -2.35
CA ARG A 78 -4.22 -1.63 -1.76
C ARG A 78 -5.09 -0.85 -2.72
N ILE A 79 -4.52 -0.30 -3.77
CA ILE A 79 -5.20 0.46 -4.83
C ILE A 79 -4.63 0.02 -6.18
N ARG A 80 -5.54 -0.23 -7.13
CA ARG A 80 -5.21 -0.35 -8.55
C ARG A 80 -5.95 0.72 -9.33
N LEU A 81 -5.22 1.44 -10.17
CA LEU A 81 -5.78 2.31 -11.20
C LEU A 81 -5.69 1.54 -12.51
N ILE A 82 -6.83 1.31 -13.14
CA ILE A 82 -6.94 0.60 -14.42
C ILE A 82 -7.38 1.62 -15.45
N ASN A 83 -6.46 1.97 -16.33
CA ASN A 83 -6.75 2.84 -17.45
C ASN A 83 -7.38 2.05 -18.59
N ASN A 84 -8.50 2.52 -19.12
CA ASN A 84 -9.15 1.93 -20.25
C ASN A 84 -8.51 2.47 -21.53
N GLU A 85 -7.82 1.64 -22.27
CA GLU A 85 -7.16 2.01 -23.52
C GLU A 85 -7.88 1.39 -24.74
N PHE A 86 -9.15 0.99 -24.56
CA PHE A 86 -9.88 0.25 -25.60
C PHE A 86 -10.15 1.07 -26.86
N ASN A 87 -10.35 2.38 -26.75
CA ASN A 87 -10.62 3.26 -27.87
C ASN A 87 -9.69 4.46 -27.91
N GLN A 88 -8.92 4.60 -28.96
CA GLN A 88 -8.07 5.79 -29.19
C GLN A 88 -8.88 7.06 -29.55
N SER A 89 -10.19 6.95 -29.77
CA SER A 89 -11.09 8.07 -30.05
C SER A 89 -12.47 7.79 -29.48
N PRO A 90 -12.66 7.95 -28.17
CA PRO A 90 -13.94 7.68 -27.54
C PRO A 90 -15.04 8.56 -28.11
N SER A 91 -16.13 7.92 -28.49
CA SER A 91 -17.36 8.58 -28.90
C SER A 91 -18.30 8.61 -27.72
N SER A 92 -18.20 9.64 -26.89
CA SER A 92 -19.05 9.75 -25.71
C SER A 92 -19.54 11.18 -25.46
N ILE A 93 -20.66 11.27 -24.75
CA ILE A 93 -21.16 12.46 -24.12
C ILE A 93 -21.13 12.20 -22.60
N LEU A 94 -20.47 13.08 -21.86
CA LEU A 94 -20.46 13.08 -20.40
C LEU A 94 -21.30 14.26 -19.90
N ILE A 95 -22.28 14.00 -19.08
CA ILE A 95 -23.20 15.01 -18.57
C ILE A 95 -23.07 15.12 -17.06
N LYS A 96 -22.83 16.34 -16.55
CA LYS A 96 -22.93 16.69 -15.16
C LYS A 96 -24.19 17.54 -14.94
N LEU A 97 -24.94 17.23 -13.90
CA LEU A 97 -26.11 18.02 -13.51
C LEU A 97 -25.74 19.00 -12.40
N GLU A 98 -26.35 20.17 -12.44
CA GLU A 98 -26.32 21.14 -11.36
C GLU A 98 -27.76 21.61 -11.04
N GLY A 99 -28.24 21.19 -9.86
CA GLY A 99 -29.56 21.58 -9.37
C GLY A 99 -29.55 22.98 -8.77
N THR A 100 -30.60 23.74 -9.06
CA THR A 100 -30.84 25.08 -8.48
C THR A 100 -32.05 25.09 -7.55
N LYS A 101 -33.03 24.21 -7.83
CA LYS A 101 -34.23 24.01 -7.02
C LYS A 101 -34.23 22.69 -6.24
N CYS A 102 -33.41 21.73 -6.71
CA CYS A 102 -33.14 20.48 -6.00
C CYS A 102 -31.73 20.46 -5.42
N ASN A 103 -31.23 19.31 -4.96
CA ASN A 103 -29.86 19.23 -4.48
C ASN A 103 -28.85 19.57 -5.61
N ARG A 104 -27.79 20.30 -5.25
CA ARG A 104 -26.79 20.85 -6.19
C ARG A 104 -26.21 19.80 -7.15
N ASP A 105 -25.93 18.61 -6.66
CA ASP A 105 -25.31 17.54 -7.46
C ASP A 105 -26.32 16.78 -8.34
N GLY A 106 -27.61 17.14 -8.31
CA GLY A 106 -28.67 16.48 -9.06
C GLY A 106 -28.89 15.02 -8.66
N ILE A 107 -28.51 14.62 -7.42
CA ILE A 107 -28.69 13.22 -6.95
C ILE A 107 -30.18 12.87 -6.98
N GLY A 108 -30.50 11.71 -7.56
CA GLY A 108 -31.88 11.24 -7.78
C GLY A 108 -32.46 11.70 -9.13
N SER A 109 -31.81 12.61 -9.82
CA SER A 109 -32.23 13.04 -11.16
C SER A 109 -31.82 12.03 -12.24
N ARG A 110 -32.55 12.03 -13.36
CA ARG A 110 -32.38 11.12 -14.48
C ARG A 110 -32.24 11.92 -15.78
N VAL A 111 -31.27 11.53 -16.62
CA VAL A 111 -31.09 12.06 -17.96
C VAL A 111 -31.48 11.02 -19.00
N GLU A 112 -32.29 11.43 -19.99
CA GLU A 112 -32.65 10.63 -21.15
C GLU A 112 -32.14 11.31 -22.42
N LEU A 113 -31.34 10.57 -23.18
CA LEU A 113 -30.92 10.95 -24.52
C LEU A 113 -31.73 10.17 -25.54
N LYS A 114 -32.61 10.85 -26.27
CA LYS A 114 -33.45 10.21 -27.29
C LYS A 114 -32.82 10.31 -28.70
N PHE A 115 -32.58 9.19 -29.28
CA PHE A 115 -32.08 9.03 -30.64
C PHE A 115 -33.22 8.66 -31.59
N LYS A 116 -32.91 8.51 -32.88
CA LYS A 116 -33.94 8.13 -33.87
C LYS A 116 -34.63 6.82 -33.54
N ASN A 117 -33.88 5.80 -33.06
CA ASN A 117 -34.37 4.43 -32.92
C ASN A 117 -34.23 3.87 -31.49
N HIS A 118 -33.66 4.62 -30.55
CA HIS A 118 -33.45 4.17 -29.17
C HIS A 118 -33.32 5.34 -28.21
N THR A 119 -33.39 5.03 -26.94
CA THR A 119 -33.18 6.00 -25.84
C THR A 119 -32.14 5.46 -24.90
N LEU A 120 -31.15 6.26 -24.54
CA LEU A 120 -30.21 5.98 -23.47
C LEU A 120 -30.62 6.73 -22.21
N MET A 121 -30.51 6.08 -21.07
CA MET A 121 -30.92 6.64 -19.79
C MET A 121 -29.83 6.40 -18.73
N ARG A 122 -29.57 7.42 -17.92
CA ARG A 122 -28.69 7.34 -16.74
C ARG A 122 -29.27 8.18 -15.61
N SER A 123 -29.02 7.75 -14.39
CA SER A 123 -29.42 8.49 -13.18
C SER A 123 -28.23 8.84 -12.32
N VAL A 124 -28.25 10.01 -11.71
CA VAL A 124 -27.23 10.43 -10.73
C VAL A 124 -27.53 9.72 -9.39
N LYS A 125 -26.55 8.97 -8.92
CA LYS A 125 -26.67 8.23 -7.66
C LYS A 125 -25.66 8.73 -6.63
N ALA A 126 -25.97 8.53 -5.36
CA ALA A 126 -25.04 8.67 -4.26
C ALA A 126 -24.81 7.27 -3.64
N GLY A 127 -23.52 6.84 -3.58
CA GLY A 127 -23.21 5.52 -3.06
C GLY A 127 -23.73 4.39 -3.95
N ASP A 128 -23.24 4.32 -5.18
CA ASP A 128 -23.68 3.35 -6.18
C ASP A 128 -22.97 1.99 -6.09
N MET A 129 -21.93 1.90 -5.26
CA MET A 129 -21.10 0.71 -5.06
C MET A 129 -20.94 0.39 -3.56
N PHE A 130 -20.41 -0.79 -3.25
CA PHE A 130 -20.12 -1.16 -1.86
C PHE A 130 -18.97 -0.33 -1.29
N LEU A 131 -19.28 0.50 -0.28
CA LEU A 131 -18.32 1.39 0.39
C LEU A 131 -17.55 2.33 -0.56
N SER A 132 -18.11 2.62 -1.73
CA SER A 132 -17.53 3.54 -2.70
C SER A 132 -18.61 4.25 -3.50
N GLN A 133 -18.20 5.28 -4.22
CA GLN A 133 -19.04 6.02 -5.13
C GLN A 133 -18.26 6.28 -6.42
N SER A 134 -18.89 6.01 -7.56
CA SER A 134 -18.38 6.37 -8.87
C SER A 134 -18.59 7.87 -9.15
N THR A 135 -18.05 8.31 -10.27
CA THR A 135 -18.25 9.70 -10.72
C THR A 135 -19.73 10.07 -10.85
N LYS A 136 -20.06 11.32 -10.57
CA LYS A 136 -21.41 11.88 -10.84
C LYS A 136 -21.56 12.36 -12.30
N TRP A 137 -20.53 12.21 -13.12
CA TRP A 137 -20.64 12.39 -14.55
C TRP A 137 -21.35 11.22 -15.17
N LEU A 138 -22.46 11.49 -15.86
CA LEU A 138 -23.24 10.49 -16.56
C LEU A 138 -22.60 10.25 -17.94
N HIS A 139 -22.04 9.07 -18.12
CA HIS A 139 -21.34 8.69 -19.35
C HIS A 139 -22.32 8.00 -20.32
N PHE A 140 -22.41 8.53 -21.53
CA PHE A 140 -23.19 7.98 -22.64
C PHE A 140 -22.27 7.67 -23.81
N ALA A 141 -22.00 6.39 -24.03
CA ALA A 141 -21.26 5.95 -25.21
C ALA A 141 -22.16 6.11 -26.45
N LEU A 142 -21.60 6.66 -27.51
CA LEU A 142 -22.28 6.90 -28.78
C LEU A 142 -21.72 6.00 -29.89
N ASN A 143 -22.57 5.60 -30.82
CA ASN A 143 -22.11 5.15 -32.10
C ASN A 143 -21.54 6.34 -32.91
N SER A 144 -20.55 6.12 -33.75
CA SER A 144 -19.61 7.12 -34.26
C SER A 144 -20.19 8.45 -34.79
N ASN A 145 -21.45 8.49 -35.26
CA ASN A 145 -22.08 9.72 -35.78
C ASN A 145 -23.52 9.90 -35.35
N ASP A 146 -23.99 9.21 -34.30
CA ASP A 146 -25.34 9.33 -33.80
C ASP A 146 -25.40 10.32 -32.64
N PHE A 147 -26.21 11.37 -32.78
CA PHE A 147 -26.43 12.38 -31.72
C PHE A 147 -27.88 12.35 -31.28
N PRO A 148 -28.13 12.65 -29.98
CA PRO A 148 -29.49 12.70 -29.47
C PRO A 148 -30.29 13.82 -30.15
N LYS A 149 -31.53 13.53 -30.50
CA LYS A 149 -32.50 14.51 -31.02
C LYS A 149 -33.15 15.32 -29.92
N GLU A 150 -33.30 14.71 -28.76
CA GLU A 150 -33.92 15.29 -27.58
C GLU A 150 -33.13 14.88 -26.33
N VAL A 151 -32.88 15.82 -25.45
CA VAL A 151 -32.16 15.64 -24.18
C VAL A 151 -33.08 16.08 -23.05
N LEU A 152 -33.53 15.14 -22.24
CA LEU A 152 -34.46 15.38 -21.15
C LEU A 152 -33.80 15.12 -19.82
N VAL A 153 -34.01 16.02 -18.89
CA VAL A 153 -33.66 15.85 -17.47
C VAL A 153 -34.92 15.79 -16.64
N TYR A 154 -35.06 14.73 -15.88
CA TYR A 154 -36.08 14.58 -14.84
C TYR A 154 -35.37 14.88 -13.51
N TRP A 155 -35.60 16.07 -13.01
CA TRP A 155 -34.99 16.53 -11.77
C TRP A 155 -35.60 15.83 -10.55
N ASN A 156 -34.80 15.67 -9.51
CA ASN A 156 -35.34 15.21 -8.22
C ASN A 156 -36.33 16.24 -7.69
N GLY A 157 -37.58 15.82 -7.47
CA GLY A 157 -38.71 16.69 -7.18
C GLY A 157 -39.79 16.71 -8.29
N GLY A 158 -39.53 16.02 -9.42
CA GLY A 158 -40.53 15.73 -10.46
C GLY A 158 -40.57 16.73 -11.62
N GLU A 159 -39.78 17.79 -11.61
CA GLU A 159 -39.69 18.74 -12.72
C GLU A 159 -38.99 18.07 -13.92
N ARG A 160 -39.57 18.23 -15.13
CA ARG A 160 -38.99 17.79 -16.40
C ARG A 160 -38.51 18.99 -17.15
N GLU A 161 -37.27 18.94 -17.69
CA GLU A 161 -36.67 20.00 -18.46
C GLU A 161 -36.00 19.43 -19.72
N GLU A 162 -36.16 20.14 -20.83
CA GLU A 162 -35.48 19.82 -22.10
C GLU A 162 -34.26 20.71 -22.27
N PHE A 163 -33.16 20.13 -22.73
CA PHE A 163 -31.91 20.84 -22.97
C PHE A 163 -31.52 20.76 -24.45
N ILE A 164 -31.14 21.90 -25.01
CA ILE A 164 -30.58 22.03 -26.35
C ILE A 164 -29.06 22.22 -26.27
N GLY A 165 -28.37 22.08 -27.41
CA GLY A 165 -26.95 22.38 -27.53
C GLY A 165 -26.00 21.18 -27.43
N LEU A 166 -26.50 19.96 -27.21
CA LEU A 166 -25.66 18.74 -27.18
C LEU A 166 -25.45 18.19 -28.62
N ASN A 167 -24.68 18.88 -29.42
CA ASN A 167 -24.48 18.58 -30.83
C ASN A 167 -23.07 18.07 -31.16
N LYS A 168 -22.21 17.93 -30.17
CA LYS A 168 -20.84 17.42 -30.31
C LYS A 168 -20.55 16.40 -29.22
N LYS A 169 -19.51 15.57 -29.42
CA LYS A 169 -18.93 14.75 -28.37
C LYS A 169 -18.26 15.64 -27.32
N GLY A 170 -18.23 15.20 -26.08
CA GLY A 170 -17.54 15.93 -25.04
C GLY A 170 -18.30 16.01 -23.71
N ARG A 171 -17.91 16.96 -22.89
CA ARG A 171 -18.41 17.14 -21.52
C ARG A 171 -19.37 18.33 -21.48
N TYR A 172 -20.51 18.14 -20.80
CA TYR A 172 -21.56 19.15 -20.69
C TYR A 172 -22.00 19.30 -19.24
N LEU A 173 -22.23 20.54 -18.86
CA LEU A 173 -22.95 20.91 -17.62
C LEU A 173 -24.38 21.32 -17.98
N LEU A 174 -25.35 20.68 -17.34
CA LEU A 174 -26.76 21.02 -17.46
C LEU A 174 -27.22 21.61 -16.12
N VAL A 175 -27.50 22.92 -16.12
CA VAL A 175 -27.95 23.66 -14.93
C VAL A 175 -29.47 23.76 -14.96
N GLN A 176 -30.12 23.34 -13.88
CA GLN A 176 -31.59 23.39 -13.74
C GLN A 176 -32.14 24.79 -14.00
N GLY A 177 -33.13 24.89 -14.89
CA GLY A 177 -33.80 26.14 -15.27
C GLY A 177 -33.10 26.92 -16.37
N LYS A 178 -32.03 26.39 -16.99
CA LYS A 178 -31.30 27.08 -18.09
C LYS A 178 -31.71 26.60 -19.49
N GLY A 179 -32.19 25.35 -19.65
CA GLY A 179 -32.61 24.79 -20.94
C GLY A 179 -31.52 24.64 -21.98
N GLU A 180 -30.33 25.14 -21.75
CA GLU A 180 -29.19 25.07 -22.67
C GLU A 180 -28.00 24.40 -22.00
N ALA A 181 -27.38 23.45 -22.69
CA ALA A 181 -26.21 22.72 -22.21
C ALA A 181 -24.95 23.53 -22.42
N GLN A 182 -24.15 23.67 -21.37
CA GLN A 182 -22.87 24.33 -21.42
C GLN A 182 -21.76 23.29 -21.70
N GLN A 183 -21.10 23.41 -22.84
CA GLN A 183 -19.94 22.56 -23.12
C GLN A 183 -18.76 22.96 -22.26
N ILE A 184 -18.20 22.00 -21.52
CA ILE A 184 -17.00 22.19 -20.73
C ILE A 184 -15.81 21.71 -21.56
N HIS A 185 -14.94 22.65 -21.93
CA HIS A 185 -13.72 22.28 -22.62
C HIS A 185 -12.76 21.57 -21.66
N LYS A 186 -12.03 20.60 -22.20
CA LYS A 186 -10.96 19.92 -21.47
C LYS A 186 -9.99 21.00 -20.97
N LEU A 187 -9.78 21.08 -19.67
CA LEU A 187 -8.61 21.78 -19.18
C LEU A 187 -7.42 21.11 -19.87
N ASN A 188 -6.50 21.86 -20.44
CA ASN A 188 -5.22 21.35 -20.92
C ASN A 188 -4.41 20.83 -19.72
N ASN A 189 -4.86 19.74 -19.20
CA ASN A 189 -4.08 19.01 -18.23
C ASN A 189 -3.01 18.29 -19.05
N GLU A 190 -1.81 18.82 -19.07
CA GLU A 190 -0.61 18.02 -19.23
C GLU A 190 -0.84 16.76 -18.43
N LYS A 191 -0.63 15.60 -19.07
CA LYS A 191 -0.89 14.27 -18.52
C LYS A 191 -0.56 14.22 -17.05
N LEU A 192 -1.59 14.22 -16.19
CA LEU A 192 -1.46 14.20 -14.73
C LEU A 192 -0.71 12.98 -14.22
N ILE A 193 -0.63 11.95 -15.07
CA ILE A 193 0.27 10.82 -14.90
C ILE A 193 1.04 10.72 -16.22
N ASN A 194 2.29 11.13 -16.21
CA ASN A 194 3.22 10.60 -17.19
C ASN A 194 2.99 9.09 -17.21
N LYS A 195 2.78 8.50 -18.42
CA LYS A 195 2.92 7.05 -18.54
C LYS A 195 4.20 6.74 -17.78
N ILE A 196 4.06 6.28 -16.57
CA ILE A 196 5.16 5.59 -15.95
C ILE A 196 5.36 4.48 -16.94
N ASP A 197 6.42 4.56 -17.74
CA ASP A 197 6.93 3.41 -18.44
C ASP A 197 7.05 2.36 -17.33
N GLN A 198 5.98 1.60 -17.20
CA GLN A 198 5.97 0.40 -16.40
C GLN A 198 6.79 -0.65 -17.16
N LYS A 199 8.04 -0.37 -17.46
CA LYS A 199 9.02 -1.33 -17.05
C LYS A 199 8.77 -1.44 -15.56
N PHE A 200 7.96 -2.43 -15.19
CA PHE A 200 8.13 -3.11 -13.92
C PHE A 200 9.58 -3.59 -13.96
N THR A 201 10.52 -2.71 -13.78
CA THR A 201 11.71 -3.04 -13.05
C THR A 201 11.08 -3.70 -11.85
N LYS A 202 11.26 -5.04 -11.71
CA LYS A 202 11.11 -5.68 -10.41
C LYS A 202 11.59 -4.59 -9.47
N GLN A 203 10.64 -3.85 -8.86
CA GLN A 203 11.02 -3.03 -7.75
C GLN A 203 11.61 -4.09 -6.87
N ASN A 204 12.91 -4.11 -6.81
CA ASN A 204 13.59 -4.75 -5.73
C ASN A 204 12.93 -4.08 -4.55
N PHE A 205 11.91 -4.75 -3.99
CA PHE A 205 11.35 -4.37 -2.70
C PHE A 205 12.58 -4.15 -1.89
N SER A 206 12.86 -2.89 -1.57
CA SER A 206 14.12 -2.54 -0.95
C SER A 206 14.26 -3.48 0.22
N ASP A 207 15.32 -4.28 0.23
CA ASP A 207 15.55 -5.30 1.24
C ASP A 207 15.67 -4.67 2.63
N HIS A 208 15.36 -3.38 2.73
CA HIS A 208 15.37 -2.57 3.93
C HIS A 208 14.09 -1.73 4.08
N VAL A 209 13.72 -1.48 5.33
CA VAL A 209 12.58 -0.64 5.73
C VAL A 209 13.06 0.40 6.72
N TYR A 210 12.99 1.67 6.33
CA TYR A 210 13.09 2.77 7.27
C TYR A 210 11.77 2.93 8.02
N LEU A 211 11.83 3.00 9.35
CA LEU A 211 10.64 3.11 10.16
C LEU A 211 10.19 4.58 10.27
N PRO A 212 8.89 4.87 10.05
CA PRO A 212 8.39 6.26 10.11
C PRO A 212 8.41 6.86 11.51
N VAL A 213 8.57 6.03 12.52
CA VAL A 213 8.70 6.41 13.92
C VAL A 213 9.76 5.57 14.60
N ARG A 214 10.32 6.06 15.69
CA ARG A 214 11.31 5.35 16.51
C ARG A 214 10.61 4.37 17.43
N PHE A 215 10.88 3.06 17.25
CA PHE A 215 10.25 2.00 18.05
C PHE A 215 11.21 1.51 19.13
N PRO A 216 10.82 1.56 20.41
CA PRO A 216 11.63 1.00 21.48
C PRO A 216 11.99 -0.46 21.21
N PHE A 217 13.27 -0.78 21.28
CA PHE A 217 13.76 -2.16 21.15
C PHE A 217 13.73 -2.85 22.52
N PRO A 218 13.41 -4.15 22.62
CA PRO A 218 13.41 -4.86 23.89
C PRO A 218 14.83 -5.05 24.42
N ILE A 219 14.97 -5.15 25.74
CA ILE A 219 16.19 -5.62 26.36
C ILE A 219 16.37 -7.08 26.03
N ILE A 220 17.51 -7.45 25.49
CA ILE A 220 17.82 -8.83 25.11
C ILE A 220 19.15 -9.25 25.75
N SER A 221 19.30 -10.55 26.00
CA SER A 221 20.55 -11.15 26.44
C SER A 221 21.06 -12.18 25.44
N TYR A 222 22.35 -12.32 25.40
CA TYR A 222 23.03 -13.27 24.51
C TYR A 222 24.26 -13.86 25.19
N ARG A 223 24.76 -14.95 24.69
CA ARG A 223 25.96 -15.59 25.21
C ARG A 223 27.14 -15.22 24.32
N GLY A 224 28.16 -14.57 24.90
CA GLY A 224 29.40 -14.25 24.21
C GLY A 224 30.19 -15.49 23.82
N PRO A 225 31.27 -15.34 22.99
CA PRO A 225 32.11 -16.44 22.57
C PRO A 225 32.88 -17.09 23.75
N ASP A 226 33.08 -16.36 24.82
CA ASP A 226 33.64 -16.81 26.10
C ASP A 226 32.64 -17.45 27.04
N ALA A 227 31.42 -17.76 26.53
CA ALA A 227 30.29 -18.27 27.29
C ALA A 227 29.73 -17.32 28.35
N SER A 228 30.23 -16.08 28.48
CA SER A 228 29.67 -15.05 29.35
C SER A 228 28.27 -14.62 28.93
N LEU A 229 27.39 -14.34 29.91
CA LEU A 229 26.09 -13.77 29.62
C LEU A 229 26.25 -12.25 29.50
N LYS A 230 25.87 -11.71 28.33
CA LYS A 230 25.86 -10.29 28.03
C LYS A 230 24.43 -9.79 27.78
N THR A 231 24.19 -8.53 28.04
CA THR A 231 22.88 -7.90 27.88
C THR A 231 23.00 -6.63 27.02
N ILE A 232 22.07 -6.44 26.10
CA ILE A 232 21.90 -5.19 25.36
C ILE A 232 20.74 -4.45 26.04
N ASP A 233 21.07 -3.52 26.91
CA ASP A 233 20.13 -2.77 27.75
C ASP A 233 20.41 -1.26 27.83
N SER A 234 21.61 -0.83 27.40
CA SER A 234 22.04 0.56 27.33
C SER A 234 22.64 0.90 25.97
N TYR A 235 22.41 2.11 25.52
CA TYR A 235 22.76 2.55 24.16
C TYR A 235 23.46 3.91 24.22
N ASP A 236 24.77 3.89 24.47
CA ASP A 236 25.59 5.12 24.41
C ASP A 236 25.89 5.54 22.96
N LYS A 237 25.75 4.61 22.04
CA LYS A 237 25.98 4.76 20.61
C LYS A 237 24.87 4.09 19.82
N SER A 238 24.77 4.42 18.55
CA SER A 238 23.90 3.66 17.63
C SER A 238 24.44 2.25 17.45
N LEU A 239 23.55 1.28 17.26
CA LEU A 239 23.88 -0.13 17.17
C LEU A 239 23.31 -0.74 15.89
N ILE A 240 24.16 -1.47 15.15
CA ILE A 240 23.70 -2.46 14.16
C ILE A 240 23.67 -3.81 14.86
N LEU A 241 22.45 -4.34 15.06
CA LEU A 241 22.25 -5.67 15.61
C LEU A 241 21.91 -6.62 14.49
N ASN A 242 22.86 -7.48 14.15
CA ASN A 242 22.73 -8.45 13.07
C ASN A 242 22.44 -9.85 13.61
N PHE A 243 21.50 -10.54 12.98
CA PHE A 243 21.16 -11.94 13.27
C PHE A 243 21.52 -12.79 12.04
N TRP A 244 22.20 -13.89 12.29
CA TRP A 244 22.74 -14.76 11.27
C TRP A 244 22.71 -16.24 11.65
N ASP A 245 22.92 -17.11 10.69
CA ASP A 245 22.89 -18.56 10.85
C ASP A 245 23.92 -19.21 9.91
N THR A 246 24.59 -20.24 10.35
CA THR A 246 25.60 -20.96 9.54
C THR A 246 25.01 -21.73 8.35
N GLN A 247 23.71 -22.02 8.38
CA GLN A 247 23.00 -22.73 7.31
C GLN A 247 22.61 -21.80 6.15
N ASP A 248 22.66 -20.48 6.35
CA ASP A 248 22.28 -19.51 5.35
C ASP A 248 23.49 -18.78 4.75
N LYS A 249 23.73 -19.01 3.46
CA LYS A 249 24.86 -18.41 2.74
C LYS A 249 24.79 -16.87 2.71
N SER A 250 23.62 -16.29 2.68
CA SER A 250 23.45 -14.83 2.69
C SER A 250 23.90 -14.21 4.01
N SER A 251 23.86 -14.99 5.09
CA SER A 251 24.37 -14.61 6.41
C SER A 251 25.90 -14.43 6.39
N GLU A 252 26.64 -15.28 5.69
CA GLU A 252 28.10 -15.12 5.53
C GLU A 252 28.45 -13.88 4.70
N GLU A 253 27.67 -13.58 3.67
CA GLU A 253 27.85 -12.39 2.84
C GLU A 253 27.63 -11.12 3.68
N GLU A 254 26.60 -11.09 4.53
CA GLU A 254 26.32 -9.99 5.44
C GLU A 254 27.45 -9.79 6.47
N LEU A 255 27.89 -10.87 7.14
CA LEU A 255 29.01 -10.81 8.08
C LEU A 255 30.27 -10.27 7.42
N SER A 256 30.55 -10.70 6.18
CA SER A 256 31.69 -10.21 5.40
C SER A 256 31.59 -8.72 5.11
N PHE A 257 30.39 -8.22 4.76
CA PHE A 257 30.14 -6.79 4.58
C PHE A 257 30.37 -6.01 5.88
N LEU A 258 29.79 -6.46 6.99
CA LEU A 258 29.95 -5.83 8.31
C LEU A 258 31.42 -5.81 8.74
N ASN A 259 32.17 -6.89 8.48
CA ASN A 259 33.59 -6.98 8.81
C ASN A 259 34.44 -6.00 8.00
N ARG A 260 34.20 -5.90 6.70
CA ARG A 260 34.93 -4.96 5.81
C ARG A 260 34.70 -3.51 6.20
N ASN A 261 33.52 -3.18 6.69
CA ASN A 261 33.12 -1.83 7.05
C ASN A 261 33.32 -1.47 8.54
N SER A 262 33.89 -2.34 9.35
CA SER A 262 34.01 -2.15 10.79
C SER A 262 34.65 -0.80 11.18
N LEU A 263 35.73 -0.37 10.50
CA LEU A 263 36.38 0.92 10.75
C LEU A 263 35.47 2.13 10.41
N ASN A 264 34.64 2.00 9.38
CA ASN A 264 33.70 3.05 9.00
C ASN A 264 32.57 3.18 10.03
N PHE A 265 32.06 2.07 10.54
CA PHE A 265 31.08 2.07 11.63
C PHE A 265 31.64 2.74 12.90
N ILE A 266 32.86 2.41 13.28
CA ILE A 266 33.52 3.03 14.44
C ILE A 266 33.65 4.56 14.27
N LYS A 267 34.04 5.04 13.09
CA LYS A 267 34.14 6.48 12.78
C LYS A 267 32.79 7.20 12.97
N GLU A 268 31.70 6.55 12.57
CA GLU A 268 30.34 7.08 12.68
C GLU A 268 29.71 6.81 14.06
N LYS A 269 30.46 6.32 15.02
CA LYS A 269 30.01 5.95 16.38
C LYS A 269 28.87 4.92 16.37
N ILE A 270 28.96 3.96 15.46
CA ILE A 270 28.04 2.84 15.35
C ILE A 270 28.74 1.59 15.86
N GLU A 271 28.14 0.91 16.81
CA GLU A 271 28.55 -0.43 17.24
C GLU A 271 27.91 -1.49 16.35
N VAL A 272 28.57 -2.63 16.23
CA VAL A 272 28.06 -3.77 15.48
C VAL A 272 28.14 -4.98 16.39
N VAL A 273 26.99 -5.64 16.60
CA VAL A 273 26.87 -6.90 17.32
C VAL A 273 26.20 -7.92 16.44
N SER A 274 26.86 -9.06 16.20
CA SER A 274 26.34 -10.13 15.35
C SER A 274 26.01 -11.36 16.20
N LEU A 275 24.72 -11.74 16.21
CA LEU A 275 24.21 -12.83 17.02
C LEU A 275 23.82 -14.02 16.17
N SER A 276 24.47 -15.16 16.38
CA SER A 276 24.13 -16.42 15.75
C SER A 276 22.83 -17.00 16.32
N LEU A 277 22.01 -17.56 15.42
CA LEU A 277 20.84 -18.32 15.78
C LEU A 277 21.11 -19.83 15.91
N ASP A 278 22.36 -20.26 15.65
CA ASP A 278 22.75 -21.65 15.78
C ASP A 278 22.60 -22.12 17.22
N SER A 279 22.19 -23.38 17.36
CA SER A 279 22.14 -24.01 18.68
C SER A 279 23.56 -24.16 19.26
N LEU A 280 23.68 -24.19 20.58
CA LEU A 280 24.97 -24.40 21.24
C LEU A 280 25.63 -25.74 20.85
N GLU A 281 24.84 -26.72 20.39
CA GLU A 281 25.35 -28.01 19.88
C GLU A 281 26.11 -27.82 18.55
N ASN A 282 25.68 -26.84 17.73
CA ASN A 282 26.28 -26.51 16.46
C ASN A 282 27.23 -25.30 16.52
N ALA A 283 27.57 -24.83 17.72
CA ALA A 283 28.43 -23.65 17.91
C ALA A 283 29.78 -23.75 17.21
N GLY A 284 30.32 -24.96 17.04
CA GLY A 284 31.60 -25.19 16.35
C GLY A 284 31.63 -24.61 14.94
N GLN A 285 30.56 -24.74 14.17
CA GLN A 285 30.46 -24.19 12.82
C GLN A 285 30.47 -22.66 12.84
N ALA A 286 29.77 -22.05 13.79
CA ALA A 286 29.78 -20.59 13.95
C ALA A 286 31.18 -20.05 14.30
N TYR A 287 31.93 -20.72 15.17
CA TYR A 287 33.31 -20.37 15.46
C TYR A 287 34.19 -20.47 14.20
N GLU A 288 34.06 -21.53 13.41
CA GLU A 288 34.82 -21.70 12.16
C GLU A 288 34.58 -20.56 11.16
N VAL A 289 33.32 -20.16 11.00
CA VAL A 289 32.96 -19.03 10.10
C VAL A 289 33.60 -17.73 10.58
N ILE A 290 33.48 -17.42 11.83
CA ILE A 290 34.00 -16.20 12.46
C ILE A 290 35.55 -16.16 12.39
N ASP A 291 36.23 -17.26 12.73
CA ASP A 291 37.69 -17.36 12.69
C ASP A 291 38.24 -17.24 11.28
N LYS A 292 37.61 -17.92 10.32
CA LYS A 292 37.97 -17.84 8.88
C LYS A 292 37.89 -16.41 8.35
N MET A 293 36.89 -15.65 8.79
CA MET A 293 36.67 -14.25 8.42
C MET A 293 37.57 -13.29 9.19
N LYS A 294 38.20 -13.71 10.27
CA LYS A 294 38.86 -12.83 11.23
C LYS A 294 37.94 -11.68 11.63
N TYR A 295 36.76 -12.04 12.09
CA TYR A 295 35.66 -11.09 12.38
C TYR A 295 36.08 -10.12 13.48
N LYS A 296 35.89 -8.81 13.22
CA LYS A 296 36.40 -7.74 14.07
C LYS A 296 35.39 -7.14 15.02
N ASN A 297 34.09 -7.32 14.71
CA ASN A 297 33.03 -6.77 15.52
C ASN A 297 32.63 -7.75 16.63
N GLU A 298 31.85 -7.28 17.59
CA GLU A 298 31.33 -8.11 18.66
C GLU A 298 30.36 -9.16 18.12
N TRP A 299 30.37 -10.37 18.72
CA TRP A 299 29.49 -11.45 18.31
C TRP A 299 29.18 -12.41 19.46
N GLY A 300 28.18 -13.26 19.26
CA GLY A 300 27.75 -14.26 20.21
C GLY A 300 26.57 -15.08 19.75
N PHE A 301 25.93 -15.80 20.68
CA PHE A 301 24.79 -16.67 20.43
C PHE A 301 23.54 -16.11 21.06
N LEU A 302 22.46 -15.98 20.28
CA LEU A 302 21.17 -15.54 20.78
C LEU A 302 20.51 -16.67 21.57
N ASN A 303 20.06 -16.38 22.79
CA ASN A 303 19.31 -17.37 23.55
C ASN A 303 17.83 -17.43 23.13
N ASP A 304 17.17 -18.55 23.42
CA ASP A 304 15.78 -18.81 22.99
C ASP A 304 14.77 -17.81 23.56
N GLU A 305 15.00 -17.27 24.76
CA GLU A 305 14.14 -16.28 25.39
C GLU A 305 14.19 -14.97 24.60
N SER A 306 15.38 -14.47 24.34
CA SER A 306 15.59 -13.26 23.53
C SER A 306 15.10 -13.43 22.10
N LYS A 307 15.28 -14.63 21.49
CA LYS A 307 14.71 -14.95 20.18
C LYS A 307 13.19 -14.81 20.17
N LYS A 308 12.51 -15.33 21.18
CA LYS A 308 11.05 -15.17 21.34
C LYS A 308 10.64 -13.72 21.56
N GLN A 309 11.41 -12.95 22.34
CA GLN A 309 11.13 -11.53 22.59
C GLN A 309 11.24 -10.72 21.29
N ILE A 310 12.30 -10.94 20.49
CA ILE A 310 12.50 -10.27 19.21
C ILE A 310 11.41 -10.67 18.22
N GLN A 311 11.08 -11.98 18.13
CA GLN A 311 9.99 -12.45 17.27
C GLN A 311 8.66 -11.78 17.64
N ASN A 312 8.33 -11.68 18.92
CA ASN A 312 7.12 -11.00 19.39
C ASN A 312 7.16 -9.50 19.05
N TRP A 313 8.33 -8.88 19.17
CA TRP A 313 8.52 -7.48 18.82
C TRP A 313 8.30 -7.24 17.32
N ILE A 314 8.87 -8.08 16.45
CA ILE A 314 8.67 -8.03 15.00
C ILE A 314 7.20 -8.23 14.65
N ASN A 315 6.55 -9.24 15.23
CA ASN A 315 5.14 -9.53 14.99
C ASN A 315 4.22 -8.36 15.36
N LYS A 316 4.54 -7.66 16.45
CA LYS A 316 3.81 -6.45 16.87
C LYS A 316 4.07 -5.27 15.95
N LEU A 317 5.32 -5.08 15.52
CA LEU A 317 5.72 -3.98 14.67
C LEU A 317 5.01 -4.05 13.30
N PHE A 318 4.93 -5.23 12.72
CA PHE A 318 4.31 -5.45 11.41
C PHE A 318 2.82 -5.84 11.50
N ASP A 319 2.29 -6.07 12.71
CA ASP A 319 0.96 -6.66 12.96
C ASP A 319 0.74 -7.97 12.16
N ARG A 320 1.79 -8.76 12.02
CA ARG A 320 1.84 -10.05 11.32
C ARG A 320 2.77 -11.02 12.03
N HIS A 321 2.46 -12.32 11.91
CA HIS A 321 3.31 -13.39 12.38
C HIS A 321 4.26 -13.82 11.25
N GLU A 322 5.33 -13.07 11.06
CA GLU A 322 6.36 -13.43 10.08
C GLU A 322 7.43 -14.31 10.75
N SER A 323 7.97 -15.26 10.00
CA SER A 323 9.11 -16.06 10.47
C SER A 323 10.32 -15.17 10.73
N PHE A 324 11.10 -15.53 11.74
CA PHE A 324 12.38 -14.90 12.01
C PHE A 324 13.42 -15.44 11.01
N ASN A 325 13.48 -14.79 9.84
CA ASN A 325 14.39 -15.16 8.77
C ASN A 325 15.71 -14.40 8.88
N VAL A 326 16.81 -15.04 8.54
CA VAL A 326 18.15 -14.45 8.49
C VAL A 326 18.63 -14.35 7.04
N PRO A 327 19.61 -13.47 6.72
CA PRO A 327 20.15 -12.43 7.62
C PRO A 327 19.12 -11.35 7.93
N LEU A 328 19.14 -10.87 9.14
CA LEU A 328 18.31 -9.78 9.60
C LEU A 328 19.19 -8.79 10.36
N SER A 329 19.23 -7.54 9.92
CA SER A 329 19.94 -6.49 10.64
C SER A 329 18.98 -5.39 11.09
N LEU A 330 19.13 -4.95 12.32
CA LEU A 330 18.35 -3.85 12.90
C LEU A 330 19.28 -2.68 13.18
N PHE A 331 18.89 -1.47 12.78
CA PHE A 331 19.59 -0.28 13.19
C PHE A 331 18.86 0.39 14.36
N ILE A 332 19.53 0.45 15.48
CA ILE A 332 19.00 0.96 16.75
C ILE A 332 19.76 2.25 17.08
N ASP A 333 19.03 3.30 17.39
CA ASP A 333 19.63 4.59 17.76
C ASP A 333 20.17 4.60 19.19
N SER A 334 20.90 5.66 19.54
CA SER A 334 21.48 5.85 20.89
C SER A 334 20.44 6.02 22.01
N ASN A 335 19.15 6.02 21.70
CA ASN A 335 18.05 6.02 22.68
C ASN A 335 17.40 4.64 22.80
N GLY A 336 17.96 3.60 22.20
CA GLY A 336 17.43 2.25 22.21
C GLY A 336 16.19 2.04 21.34
N CYS A 337 15.99 2.87 20.32
CA CYS A 337 14.88 2.74 19.41
C CYS A 337 15.33 2.21 18.05
N CYS A 338 14.68 1.16 17.54
CA CYS A 338 14.88 0.71 16.18
C CYS A 338 14.31 1.72 15.21
N ILE A 339 15.09 2.08 14.18
CA ILE A 339 14.74 3.05 13.15
C ILE A 339 14.84 2.50 11.73
N ALA A 340 15.54 1.38 11.52
CA ALA A 340 15.58 0.70 10.24
C ALA A 340 15.74 -0.82 10.41
N ILE A 341 15.20 -1.58 9.46
CA ILE A 341 15.23 -3.04 9.40
C ILE A 341 15.71 -3.45 8.02
N PHE A 342 16.69 -4.34 7.98
CA PHE A 342 17.28 -4.89 6.77
C PHE A 342 17.03 -6.40 6.76
N LYS A 343 16.24 -6.88 5.80
CA LYS A 343 15.82 -8.30 5.68
C LYS A 343 16.76 -9.13 4.81
N ARG A 344 17.81 -8.53 4.29
CA ARG A 344 18.89 -9.13 3.48
C ARG A 344 20.16 -8.33 3.71
N SER A 345 21.17 -8.57 2.88
CA SER A 345 22.45 -7.86 2.99
C SER A 345 22.32 -6.34 2.93
N MET A 346 23.04 -5.65 3.81
CA MET A 346 23.19 -4.20 3.83
C MET A 346 24.17 -3.68 2.75
N GLU A 347 24.75 -4.54 1.90
CA GLU A 347 25.82 -4.19 0.97
C GLU A 347 25.48 -3.03 0.02
N ASN A 348 24.22 -2.90 -0.34
CA ASN A 348 23.73 -1.84 -1.24
C ASN A 348 23.30 -0.56 -0.52
N ILE A 349 23.55 -0.45 0.79
CA ILE A 349 23.11 0.69 1.59
C ILE A 349 24.28 1.60 1.86
N SER A 350 24.07 2.88 1.59
CA SER A 350 25.07 3.90 1.92
C SER A 350 25.07 4.18 3.42
N LEU A 351 26.21 3.98 4.07
CA LEU A 351 26.39 4.32 5.49
C LEU A 351 26.04 5.80 5.76
N SER A 352 26.39 6.70 4.84
CA SER A 352 26.05 8.13 4.96
C SER A 352 24.53 8.38 4.94
N GLU A 353 23.77 7.57 4.20
CA GLU A 353 22.32 7.64 4.17
C GLU A 353 21.73 7.18 5.50
N LEU A 354 22.25 6.10 6.06
CA LEU A 354 21.85 5.57 7.36
C LEU A 354 22.09 6.58 8.49
N VAL A 355 23.28 7.18 8.53
CA VAL A 355 23.63 8.24 9.49
C VAL A 355 22.76 9.49 9.31
N LYS A 356 22.51 9.90 8.05
CA LYS A 356 21.60 10.99 7.75
C LYS A 356 20.20 10.71 8.28
N PHE A 357 19.66 9.51 8.05
CA PHE A 357 18.34 9.11 8.53
C PHE A 357 18.26 9.14 10.06
N ASN A 358 19.29 8.65 10.74
CA ASN A 358 19.39 8.68 12.21
C ASN A 358 19.28 10.10 12.80
N ASN A 359 19.80 11.10 12.09
CA ASN A 359 19.84 12.49 12.51
C ASN A 359 18.60 13.31 12.09
N LEU A 360 17.63 12.71 11.40
CA LEU A 360 16.41 13.39 10.98
C LEU A 360 15.52 13.74 12.19
N SER A 361 14.83 14.89 12.08
CA SER A 361 13.75 15.20 13.01
C SER A 361 12.61 14.17 12.88
N LYS A 362 11.73 14.07 13.88
CA LYS A 362 10.57 13.17 13.83
C LYS A 362 9.70 13.39 12.58
N LEU A 363 9.53 14.64 12.18
CA LEU A 363 8.74 15.01 11.01
C LEU A 363 9.44 14.58 9.72
N ASP A 364 10.74 14.86 9.60
CA ASP A 364 11.51 14.51 8.41
C ASP A 364 11.67 12.99 8.28
N GLN A 365 11.86 12.28 9.39
CA GLN A 365 11.89 10.81 9.42
C GLN A 365 10.59 10.22 8.88
N TRP A 366 9.45 10.77 9.30
CA TRP A 366 8.15 10.40 8.80
C TRP A 366 8.00 10.60 7.28
N HIS A 367 8.49 11.71 6.76
CA HIS A 367 8.43 12.00 5.31
C HIS A 367 9.41 11.16 4.51
N TYR A 368 10.53 10.77 5.11
CA TYR A 368 11.58 10.00 4.44
C TYR A 368 11.29 8.50 4.39
N ALA A 369 10.73 7.94 5.46
CA ALA A 369 10.56 6.50 5.63
C ALA A 369 9.64 5.82 4.58
N PRO A 370 8.52 6.40 4.12
CA PRO A 370 7.68 5.75 3.13
C PRO A 370 8.38 5.62 1.77
N PRO A 371 8.29 4.46 1.11
CA PRO A 371 8.90 4.25 -0.20
C PRO A 371 8.22 5.03 -1.33
N LEU A 372 7.03 5.61 -1.05
CA LEU A 372 6.26 6.40 -2.00
C LEU A 372 6.40 7.89 -1.69
N LYS A 373 6.68 8.69 -2.72
CA LYS A 373 6.67 10.15 -2.60
C LYS A 373 5.24 10.63 -2.39
N GLY A 374 5.01 11.43 -1.36
CA GLY A 374 3.69 11.97 -1.02
C GLY A 374 3.74 12.88 0.19
N SER A 375 2.62 13.53 0.47
CA SER A 375 2.43 14.33 1.67
C SER A 375 1.50 13.60 2.63
N TRP A 376 1.87 13.55 3.91
CA TRP A 376 1.05 12.98 4.95
C TRP A 376 0.32 14.09 5.70
N PHE A 377 -0.97 13.91 5.94
CA PHE A 377 -1.79 14.93 6.60
C PHE A 377 -1.76 14.82 8.13
N THR A 378 -1.42 13.64 8.66
CA THR A 378 -1.39 13.39 10.10
C THR A 378 -0.25 12.44 10.47
N PHE A 379 0.26 12.58 11.70
CA PHE A 379 1.20 11.60 12.24
C PHE A 379 0.51 10.26 12.49
N PRO A 380 1.18 9.10 12.33
CA PRO A 380 0.63 7.82 12.75
C PRO A 380 0.34 7.91 14.25
N PRO A 381 -0.68 7.23 14.74
CA PRO A 381 -0.95 7.17 16.18
C PRO A 381 0.14 6.34 16.86
N SER A 382 1.37 6.91 16.96
CA SER A 382 2.52 6.29 17.61
C SER A 382 2.20 5.87 19.06
N GLU A 383 1.36 6.64 19.75
CA GLU A 383 0.88 6.30 21.09
C GLU A 383 0.12 4.97 21.13
N ARG A 384 -0.59 4.60 20.10
CA ARG A 384 -1.34 3.35 20.04
C ARG A 384 -0.41 2.14 19.98
N PHE A 385 0.69 2.28 19.25
CA PHE A 385 1.74 1.26 19.17
C PHE A 385 2.51 1.17 20.49
N VAL A 386 2.94 2.29 21.06
CA VAL A 386 3.67 2.34 22.33
C VAL A 386 2.82 1.74 23.46
N ARG A 387 1.53 2.05 23.54
CA ARG A 387 0.62 1.47 24.54
C ARG A 387 0.51 -0.05 24.43
N SER A 388 0.52 -0.62 23.21
CA SER A 388 0.49 -2.08 23.03
C SER A 388 1.74 -2.76 23.59
N PHE A 389 2.90 -2.10 23.53
CA PHE A 389 4.15 -2.61 24.11
C PHE A 389 4.19 -2.49 25.66
N VAL A 390 3.56 -1.45 26.21
CA VAL A 390 3.55 -1.20 27.66
C VAL A 390 2.55 -2.10 28.38
N GLN A 391 1.38 -2.37 27.78
CA GLN A 391 0.34 -3.21 28.41
C GLN A 391 0.75 -4.68 28.59
N ASP A 392 1.69 -5.18 27.80
CA ASP A 392 2.17 -6.56 27.94
C ASP A 392 3.30 -6.71 28.96
N ARG A 393 3.89 -5.60 29.46
CA ARG A 393 4.84 -5.62 30.59
C ARG A 393 4.15 -5.69 31.94
N GLN A 394 2.82 -5.50 31.99
CA GLN A 394 2.02 -5.55 33.24
C GLN A 394 1.24 -6.86 33.42
N LYS A 395 1.43 -7.82 32.53
CA LYS A 395 0.95 -9.20 32.66
C LYS A 395 2.12 -10.16 32.83
#